data_33744ec37a67fb3ccdb2396db8d8a2d1
#
_entry.id   33744ec37a67fb3ccdb2396db8d8a2d1
#
_cell.length_a   1.000
_cell.length_b   1.000
_cell.length_c   1.000
_cell.angle_alpha   90.00
_cell.angle_beta   90.00
_cell.angle_gamma   90.00
#
_symmetry.space_group_name_H-M   'P 1'
#
loop_
_entity.id
_entity.type
_entity.pdbx_description
1 polymer ?
#
loop_
_entity_poly.entity_id
_entity_poly.type
_entity_poly.pdbx_seq_one_letter_code
_entity_poly.pdbx_strand_id
1 'polypeptide(L)'
;MLTAHKIKIFQSLDKKKFRQKYNLFLVEGNKTIKEVAASEFVIKEIFTVTPEFFEGKSTNVFNVTAAELRKISFLQNPKDSVAVCEIRESSALPPGRIQIILDGIQDPGNLGTIIRLADWFGIKQIVCSTDTADIYNPKVIQATMGSFLRVNVVYENLDDYLGKTDAPIIGTDMDGENLYHYNFPDQLNLVFGNEGNGIRENVRQLLTDKIAIPRFGSTKATESLNVAMSAGIILSQIFAKK
;
A
#
# COMPACT_ATOMS: atom_id res chain seq x y z
N MET A 1 5.86 -23.71 18.75
CA MET A 1 7.31 -23.96 18.53
C MET A 1 7.65 -23.73 17.07
N LEU A 2 8.78 -23.10 16.77
CA LEU A 2 9.26 -22.81 15.43
C LEU A 2 9.98 -24.03 14.84
N THR A 3 9.28 -24.83 14.03
CA THR A 3 9.84 -26.04 13.40
C THR A 3 10.50 -25.72 12.06
N ALA A 4 11.37 -26.61 11.57
CA ALA A 4 12.01 -26.48 10.25
C ALA A 4 10.96 -26.37 9.10
N HIS A 5 9.83 -27.06 9.24
CA HIS A 5 8.73 -26.98 8.28
C HIS A 5 8.07 -25.58 8.27
N LYS A 6 7.76 -25.01 9.45
CA LYS A 6 7.23 -23.65 9.57
C LYS A 6 8.19 -22.61 8.99
N ILE A 7 9.50 -22.74 9.28
CA ILE A 7 10.52 -21.83 8.72
C ILE A 7 10.45 -21.82 7.18
N LYS A 8 10.39 -22.99 6.54
CA LYS A 8 10.29 -23.08 5.08
C LYS A 8 9.02 -22.42 4.54
N ILE A 9 7.87 -22.61 5.21
CA ILE A 9 6.62 -21.95 4.83
C ILE A 9 6.79 -20.43 4.95
N PHE A 10 7.22 -19.92 6.11
CA PHE A 10 7.32 -18.48 6.35
C PHE A 10 8.31 -17.79 5.41
N GLN A 11 9.46 -18.40 5.14
CA GLN A 11 10.41 -17.91 4.16
C GLN A 11 9.83 -17.86 2.73
N SER A 12 8.89 -18.74 2.39
CA SER A 12 8.25 -18.72 1.08
C SER A 12 7.24 -17.59 0.90
N LEU A 13 6.78 -16.97 1.99
CA LEU A 13 5.77 -15.91 1.96
C LEU A 13 6.28 -14.57 1.37
N ASP A 14 7.55 -14.49 0.99
CA ASP A 14 8.09 -13.40 0.14
C ASP A 14 7.40 -13.39 -1.24
N LYS A 15 6.94 -14.56 -1.71
CA LYS A 15 6.33 -14.76 -3.04
C LYS A 15 4.80 -14.80 -2.96
N LYS A 16 4.11 -13.97 -3.78
CA LYS A 16 2.64 -13.86 -3.84
C LYS A 16 1.96 -15.23 -3.92
N LYS A 17 2.45 -16.15 -4.79
CA LYS A 17 1.86 -17.49 -4.96
C LYS A 17 1.79 -18.32 -3.67
N PHE A 18 2.78 -18.17 -2.77
CA PHE A 18 2.78 -18.91 -1.51
C PHE A 18 1.93 -18.21 -0.45
N ARG A 19 1.87 -16.86 -0.44
CA ARG A 19 0.91 -16.15 0.39
C ARG A 19 -0.53 -16.58 0.09
N GLN A 20 -0.88 -16.64 -1.19
CA GLN A 20 -2.19 -17.12 -1.64
C GLN A 20 -2.40 -18.61 -1.30
N LYS A 21 -1.39 -19.49 -1.53
CA LYS A 21 -1.49 -20.92 -1.22
C LYS A 21 -1.76 -21.19 0.26
N TYR A 22 -1.07 -20.49 1.14
CA TYR A 22 -1.17 -20.70 2.59
C TYR A 22 -2.18 -19.76 3.25
N ASN A 23 -2.69 -18.79 2.54
CA ASN A 23 -3.54 -17.69 3.05
C ASN A 23 -2.88 -16.93 4.20
N LEU A 24 -1.56 -16.69 4.11
CA LEU A 24 -0.76 -16.09 5.18
C LEU A 24 0.14 -14.96 4.66
N PHE A 25 0.40 -14.00 5.54
CA PHE A 25 1.45 -12.99 5.38
C PHE A 25 2.14 -12.71 6.72
N LEU A 26 3.28 -12.01 6.68
CA LEU A 26 4.04 -11.68 7.88
C LEU A 26 3.99 -10.19 8.19
N VAL A 27 3.92 -9.89 9.49
CA VAL A 27 4.05 -8.54 10.04
C VAL A 27 5.19 -8.54 11.05
N GLU A 28 6.08 -7.53 10.98
CA GLU A 28 7.26 -7.45 11.83
C GLU A 28 7.28 -6.21 12.72
N GLY A 29 7.72 -6.40 13.96
CA GLY A 29 7.90 -5.37 14.97
C GLY A 29 6.73 -5.23 15.94
N ASN A 30 7.07 -5.14 17.23
CA ASN A 30 6.13 -5.12 18.35
C ASN A 30 4.99 -4.11 18.19
N LYS A 31 5.32 -2.87 17.77
CA LYS A 31 4.34 -1.80 17.62
C LYS A 31 3.27 -2.15 16.58
N THR A 32 3.71 -2.55 15.37
CA THR A 32 2.78 -2.89 14.28
C THR A 32 1.96 -4.13 14.63
N ILE A 33 2.58 -5.15 15.23
CA ILE A 33 1.86 -6.37 15.67
C ILE A 33 0.80 -6.04 16.72
N LYS A 34 1.07 -5.08 17.62
CA LYS A 34 0.09 -4.62 18.60
C LYS A 34 -1.11 -3.93 17.93
N GLU A 35 -0.87 -3.14 16.90
CA GLU A 35 -1.94 -2.52 16.11
C GLU A 35 -2.76 -3.59 15.35
N VAL A 36 -2.10 -4.59 14.75
CA VAL A 36 -2.77 -5.73 14.11
C VAL A 36 -3.65 -6.48 15.11
N ALA A 37 -3.14 -6.75 16.33
CA ALA A 37 -3.89 -7.44 17.38
C ALA A 37 -5.13 -6.66 17.90
N ALA A 38 -5.17 -5.36 17.67
CA ALA A 38 -6.32 -4.50 17.98
C ALA A 38 -7.25 -4.26 16.78
N SER A 39 -6.96 -4.87 15.62
CA SER A 39 -7.74 -4.75 14.39
C SER A 39 -8.57 -6.02 14.14
N GLU A 40 -9.22 -6.06 12.97
CA GLU A 40 -9.99 -7.24 12.52
C GLU A 40 -9.12 -8.33 11.88
N PHE A 41 -7.80 -8.14 11.78
CA PHE A 41 -6.90 -9.15 11.23
C PHE A 41 -6.68 -10.30 12.21
N VAL A 42 -6.67 -11.52 11.69
CA VAL A 42 -6.43 -12.73 12.49
C VAL A 42 -4.94 -13.01 12.57
N ILE A 43 -4.37 -12.92 13.78
CA ILE A 43 -3.02 -13.38 14.08
C ILE A 43 -3.06 -14.85 14.46
N LYS A 44 -2.35 -15.70 13.72
CA LYS A 44 -2.22 -17.15 14.01
C LYS A 44 -1.17 -17.42 15.09
N GLU A 45 0.00 -16.81 14.94
CA GLU A 45 1.16 -17.04 15.80
C GLU A 45 2.02 -15.76 15.86
N ILE A 46 2.64 -15.51 17.01
CA ILE A 46 3.66 -14.49 17.21
C ILE A 46 4.94 -15.17 17.67
N PHE A 47 6.05 -14.90 17.01
CA PHE A 47 7.40 -15.31 17.39
C PHE A 47 8.15 -14.07 17.85
N THR A 48 8.68 -14.06 19.07
CA THR A 48 9.25 -12.87 19.69
C THR A 48 10.45 -13.17 20.58
N VAL A 49 11.37 -12.22 20.69
CA VAL A 49 12.43 -12.22 21.68
C VAL A 49 12.04 -11.43 22.95
N THR A 50 10.86 -10.80 22.95
CA THR A 50 10.32 -9.97 24.05
C THR A 50 8.89 -10.41 24.39
N PRO A 51 8.69 -11.65 24.91
CA PRO A 51 7.34 -12.23 25.14
C PRO A 51 6.49 -11.40 26.10
N GLU A 52 7.11 -10.71 27.05
CA GLU A 52 6.46 -9.82 28.04
C GLU A 52 5.65 -8.70 27.36
N PHE A 53 6.02 -8.30 26.14
CA PHE A 53 5.28 -7.28 25.38
C PHE A 53 3.87 -7.71 24.96
N PHE A 54 3.62 -9.01 24.96
CA PHE A 54 2.36 -9.63 24.52
C PHE A 54 1.60 -10.34 25.67
N GLU A 55 2.00 -10.16 26.92
CA GLU A 55 1.31 -10.72 28.08
C GLU A 55 -0.17 -10.29 28.12
N GLY A 56 -1.04 -11.21 28.53
CA GLY A 56 -2.49 -10.99 28.60
C GLY A 56 -3.23 -11.01 27.27
N LYS A 57 -2.56 -11.32 26.15
CA LYS A 57 -3.20 -11.47 24.84
C LYS A 57 -3.47 -12.94 24.53
N SER A 58 -4.66 -13.23 23.97
CA SER A 58 -5.14 -14.59 23.64
C SER A 58 -4.45 -15.25 22.45
N THR A 59 -3.36 -14.68 21.94
CA THR A 59 -2.66 -15.15 20.74
C THR A 59 -1.60 -16.18 21.10
N ASN A 60 -1.31 -17.13 20.22
CA ASN A 60 -0.22 -18.10 20.38
C ASN A 60 1.14 -17.36 20.29
N VAL A 61 1.70 -16.98 21.43
CA VAL A 61 3.00 -16.29 21.55
C VAL A 61 4.08 -17.32 21.85
N PHE A 62 5.15 -17.30 21.05
CA PHE A 62 6.28 -18.19 21.21
C PHE A 62 7.56 -17.39 21.45
N ASN A 63 8.18 -17.61 22.59
CA ASN A 63 9.52 -17.08 22.85
C ASN A 63 10.55 -17.81 21.98
N VAL A 64 11.35 -17.05 21.24
CA VAL A 64 12.38 -17.55 20.34
C VAL A 64 13.69 -16.77 20.53
N THR A 65 14.79 -17.36 20.11
CA THR A 65 16.08 -16.67 20.07
C THR A 65 16.17 -15.69 18.90
N ALA A 66 17.03 -14.68 18.98
CA ALA A 66 17.31 -13.76 17.88
C ALA A 66 17.78 -14.51 16.60
N ALA A 67 18.53 -15.61 16.78
CA ALA A 67 18.96 -16.46 15.66
C ALA A 67 17.80 -17.21 14.97
N GLU A 68 16.78 -17.63 15.73
CA GLU A 68 15.58 -18.24 15.20
C GLU A 68 14.68 -17.21 14.52
N LEU A 69 14.51 -16.04 15.14
CA LEU A 69 13.72 -14.94 14.57
C LEU A 69 14.29 -14.50 13.22
N ARG A 70 15.61 -14.39 13.10
CA ARG A 70 16.32 -14.06 11.85
C ARG A 70 15.97 -15.02 10.71
N LYS A 71 15.66 -16.28 10.99
CA LYS A 71 15.32 -17.28 9.95
C LYS A 71 13.96 -17.00 9.29
N ILE A 72 13.08 -16.25 9.93
CA ILE A 72 11.72 -15.97 9.44
C ILE A 72 11.47 -14.50 9.14
N SER A 73 12.40 -13.61 9.48
CA SER A 73 12.32 -12.19 9.17
C SER A 73 12.74 -11.92 7.72
N PHE A 74 12.04 -10.98 7.07
CA PHE A 74 12.42 -10.42 5.77
C PHE A 74 13.25 -9.15 5.86
N LEU A 75 13.51 -8.67 7.09
CA LEU A 75 14.33 -7.49 7.33
C LEU A 75 15.82 -7.85 7.37
N GLN A 76 16.67 -6.98 6.83
CA GLN A 76 18.13 -7.10 7.00
C GLN A 76 18.52 -7.10 8.48
N ASN A 77 17.88 -6.22 9.26
CA ASN A 77 17.99 -6.16 10.70
C ASN A 77 16.63 -6.53 11.30
N PRO A 78 16.42 -7.81 11.69
CA PRO A 78 15.19 -8.25 12.30
C PRO A 78 14.83 -7.40 13.51
N LYS A 79 13.54 -7.12 13.67
CA LYS A 79 12.99 -6.48 14.86
C LYS A 79 12.72 -7.51 15.95
N ASP A 80 12.01 -7.10 16.99
CA ASP A 80 11.80 -7.90 18.19
C ASP A 80 10.81 -9.07 17.99
N SER A 81 9.97 -8.99 16.94
CA SER A 81 8.88 -9.96 16.74
C SER A 81 8.47 -10.09 15.29
N VAL A 82 7.96 -11.28 14.96
CA VAL A 82 7.30 -11.61 13.70
C VAL A 82 5.94 -12.23 14.00
N ALA A 83 4.86 -11.68 13.47
CA ALA A 83 3.52 -12.26 13.52
C ALA A 83 3.17 -12.90 12.17
N VAL A 84 2.52 -14.04 12.24
CA VAL A 84 1.92 -14.75 11.11
C VAL A 84 0.44 -14.43 11.11
N CYS A 85 -0.03 -13.76 10.05
CA CYS A 85 -1.39 -13.28 9.93
C CYS A 85 -2.11 -13.94 8.75
N GLU A 86 -3.43 -14.10 8.85
CA GLU A 86 -4.27 -14.52 7.74
C GLU A 86 -4.49 -13.36 6.76
N ILE A 87 -4.42 -13.66 5.47
CA ILE A 87 -4.84 -12.71 4.44
C ILE A 87 -6.33 -12.47 4.58
N ARG A 88 -6.69 -11.20 4.55
CA ARG A 88 -8.08 -10.77 4.54
C ARG A 88 -8.50 -10.46 3.10
N GLU A 89 -9.63 -11.01 2.66
CA GLU A 89 -10.26 -10.57 1.44
C GLU A 89 -10.78 -9.14 1.60
N SER A 90 -10.43 -8.27 0.66
CA SER A 90 -10.94 -6.91 0.63
C SER A 90 -12.12 -6.83 -0.33
N SER A 91 -13.25 -6.35 0.16
CA SER A 91 -14.37 -5.94 -0.68
C SER A 91 -14.30 -4.45 -0.95
N ALA A 92 -14.73 -4.03 -2.15
CA ALA A 92 -14.79 -2.63 -2.49
C ALA A 92 -15.75 -1.88 -1.55
N LEU A 93 -15.28 -0.74 -1.02
CA LEU A 93 -16.11 0.21 -0.29
C LEU A 93 -16.79 1.15 -1.28
N PRO A 94 -17.92 1.79 -0.89
CA PRO A 94 -18.48 2.88 -1.68
C PRO A 94 -17.41 3.94 -1.96
N PRO A 95 -17.39 4.54 -3.17
CA PRO A 95 -16.43 5.58 -3.51
C PRO A 95 -16.47 6.74 -2.51
N GLY A 96 -15.31 7.13 -2.03
CA GLY A 96 -15.16 8.32 -1.20
C GLY A 96 -15.12 9.60 -2.06
N ARG A 97 -14.97 10.75 -1.40
CA ARG A 97 -14.83 12.05 -2.07
C ARG A 97 -13.61 12.09 -3.00
N ILE A 98 -12.51 11.52 -2.58
CA ILE A 98 -11.30 11.37 -3.38
C ILE A 98 -10.97 9.88 -3.42
N GLN A 99 -10.86 9.36 -4.63
CA GLN A 99 -10.46 7.98 -4.88
C GLN A 99 -9.07 7.97 -5.49
N ILE A 100 -8.13 7.29 -4.86
CA ILE A 100 -6.80 7.08 -5.45
C ILE A 100 -6.86 5.84 -6.33
N ILE A 101 -6.42 6.00 -7.57
CA ILE A 101 -6.34 4.93 -8.59
C ILE A 101 -4.87 4.73 -8.93
N LEU A 102 -4.38 3.49 -8.85
CA LEU A 102 -2.99 3.15 -9.13
C LEU A 102 -2.91 2.23 -10.35
N ASP A 103 -2.36 2.77 -11.44
CA ASP A 103 -2.22 2.06 -12.70
C ASP A 103 -0.81 1.48 -12.85
N GLY A 104 -0.62 0.24 -12.41
CA GLY A 104 0.62 -0.50 -12.57
C GLY A 104 1.77 -0.05 -11.69
N ILE A 105 1.52 0.42 -10.47
CA ILE A 105 2.59 0.73 -9.50
C ILE A 105 3.25 -0.55 -9.04
N GLN A 106 4.49 -0.79 -9.46
CA GLN A 106 5.19 -2.05 -9.21
C GLN A 106 6.17 -2.01 -8.05
N ASP A 107 6.70 -0.82 -7.69
CA ASP A 107 7.60 -0.70 -6.54
C ASP A 107 6.83 -0.81 -5.22
N PRO A 108 7.18 -1.79 -4.36
CA PRO A 108 6.51 -2.00 -3.08
C PRO A 108 6.65 -0.82 -2.11
N GLY A 109 7.76 -0.08 -2.17
CA GLY A 109 8.00 1.10 -1.34
C GLY A 109 7.06 2.24 -1.71
N ASN A 110 6.85 2.46 -3.02
CA ASN A 110 5.92 3.46 -3.53
C ASN A 110 4.48 3.14 -3.12
N LEU A 111 4.03 1.89 -3.35
CA LEU A 111 2.69 1.47 -2.92
C LEU A 111 2.49 1.68 -1.41
N GLY A 112 3.43 1.22 -0.58
CA GLY A 112 3.33 1.37 0.86
C GLY A 112 3.32 2.84 1.31
N THR A 113 4.08 3.71 0.65
CA THR A 113 4.10 5.15 0.91
C THR A 113 2.77 5.80 0.51
N ILE A 114 2.19 5.43 -0.64
CA ILE A 114 0.89 5.95 -1.07
C ILE A 114 -0.23 5.50 -0.11
N ILE A 115 -0.18 4.26 0.40
CA ILE A 115 -1.13 3.79 1.43
C ILE A 115 -1.01 4.65 2.70
N ARG A 116 0.20 5.03 3.13
CA ARG A 116 0.38 5.94 4.27
C ARG A 116 -0.17 7.34 4.01
N LEU A 117 0.00 7.86 2.80
CA LEU A 117 -0.58 9.14 2.41
C LEU A 117 -2.11 9.08 2.42
N ALA A 118 -2.70 8.00 1.91
CA ALA A 118 -4.15 7.79 1.96
C ALA A 118 -4.66 7.82 3.40
N ASP A 119 -4.02 7.08 4.31
CA ASP A 119 -4.35 7.08 5.74
C ASP A 119 -4.22 8.49 6.35
N TRP A 120 -3.12 9.20 6.06
CA TRP A 120 -2.86 10.55 6.55
C TRP A 120 -3.94 11.55 6.13
N PHE A 121 -4.40 11.48 4.89
CA PHE A 121 -5.43 12.36 4.33
C PHE A 121 -6.86 11.81 4.54
N GLY A 122 -7.04 10.74 5.28
CA GLY A 122 -8.35 10.16 5.60
C GLY A 122 -9.04 9.47 4.42
N ILE A 123 -8.31 9.11 3.37
CA ILE A 123 -8.80 8.35 2.23
C ILE A 123 -8.87 6.88 2.63
N LYS A 124 -10.05 6.29 2.55
CA LYS A 124 -10.32 4.94 3.10
C LYS A 124 -10.05 3.81 2.13
N GLN A 125 -9.93 4.09 0.84
CA GLN A 125 -9.73 3.08 -0.19
C GLN A 125 -8.80 3.56 -1.30
N ILE A 126 -7.97 2.63 -1.78
CA ILE A 126 -7.18 2.75 -3.00
C ILE A 126 -7.62 1.65 -3.95
N VAL A 127 -7.81 1.99 -5.23
CA VAL A 127 -8.09 1.02 -6.29
C VAL A 127 -6.84 0.84 -7.14
N CYS A 128 -6.38 -0.39 -7.25
CA CYS A 128 -5.17 -0.77 -7.95
C CYS A 128 -5.51 -1.59 -9.19
N SER A 129 -4.76 -1.42 -10.25
CA SER A 129 -4.77 -2.40 -11.35
C SER A 129 -4.26 -3.76 -10.86
N THR A 130 -4.64 -4.84 -11.53
CA THR A 130 -4.33 -6.22 -11.13
C THR A 130 -2.85 -6.56 -11.11
N ASP A 131 -2.03 -5.79 -11.85
CA ASP A 131 -0.57 -5.90 -11.93
C ASP A 131 0.19 -4.96 -10.97
N THR A 132 -0.52 -4.12 -10.21
CA THR A 132 0.07 -3.34 -9.12
C THR A 132 0.64 -4.28 -8.04
N ALA A 133 1.70 -3.84 -7.35
CA ALA A 133 2.34 -4.59 -6.27
C ALA A 133 1.31 -5.08 -5.25
N ASP A 134 1.51 -6.30 -4.73
CA ASP A 134 0.60 -6.92 -3.77
C ASP A 134 0.72 -6.26 -2.38
N ILE A 135 -0.40 -5.82 -1.82
CA ILE A 135 -0.46 -5.18 -0.49
C ILE A 135 0.20 -6.04 0.61
N TYR A 136 0.07 -7.37 0.52
CA TYR A 136 0.66 -8.31 1.50
C TYR A 136 2.12 -8.65 1.23
N ASN A 137 2.76 -8.02 0.23
CA ASN A 137 4.20 -8.13 0.05
C ASN A 137 4.91 -7.61 1.32
N PRO A 138 5.91 -8.33 1.88
CA PRO A 138 6.60 -7.91 3.11
C PRO A 138 7.16 -6.49 3.05
N LYS A 139 7.67 -6.05 1.90
CA LYS A 139 8.18 -4.69 1.72
C LYS A 139 7.05 -3.65 1.73
N VAL A 140 5.87 -3.97 1.17
CA VAL A 140 4.70 -3.09 1.24
C VAL A 140 4.23 -2.97 2.67
N ILE A 141 3.99 -4.09 3.36
CA ILE A 141 3.57 -4.12 4.77
C ILE A 141 4.50 -3.26 5.63
N GLN A 142 5.83 -3.40 5.43
CA GLN A 142 6.81 -2.59 6.15
C GLN A 142 6.68 -1.10 5.82
N ALA A 143 6.57 -0.75 4.54
CA ALA A 143 6.51 0.64 4.08
C ALA A 143 5.23 1.36 4.53
N THR A 144 4.12 0.63 4.74
CA THR A 144 2.87 1.20 5.23
C THR A 144 2.94 1.68 6.67
N MET A 145 3.87 1.19 7.49
CA MET A 145 3.98 1.52 8.91
C MET A 145 2.67 1.33 9.70
N GLY A 146 1.88 0.30 9.33
CA GLY A 146 0.58 0.01 9.95
C GLY A 146 -0.65 0.62 9.26
N SER A 147 -0.47 1.51 8.29
CA SER A 147 -1.61 2.13 7.57
C SER A 147 -2.45 1.14 6.76
N PHE A 148 -1.90 -0.03 6.40
CA PHE A 148 -2.64 -1.11 5.73
C PHE A 148 -3.84 -1.64 6.55
N LEU A 149 -3.89 -1.34 7.85
CA LEU A 149 -4.99 -1.71 8.74
C LEU A 149 -6.21 -0.77 8.58
N ARG A 150 -6.00 0.43 8.03
CA ARG A 150 -7.00 1.52 7.99
C ARG A 150 -7.39 1.93 6.58
N VAL A 151 -6.59 1.53 5.58
CA VAL A 151 -6.83 1.81 4.17
C VAL A 151 -7.11 0.51 3.45
N ASN A 152 -8.28 0.40 2.84
CA ASN A 152 -8.66 -0.72 2.01
C ASN A 152 -7.94 -0.63 0.65
N VAL A 153 -7.36 -1.73 0.19
CA VAL A 153 -6.73 -1.80 -1.14
C VAL A 153 -7.44 -2.89 -1.93
N VAL A 154 -8.07 -2.50 -3.03
CA VAL A 154 -8.76 -3.42 -3.94
C VAL A 154 -8.05 -3.46 -5.28
N TYR A 155 -8.10 -4.61 -5.94
CA TYR A 155 -7.48 -4.85 -7.25
C TYR A 155 -8.58 -5.09 -8.26
N GLU A 156 -8.65 -4.21 -9.28
CA GLU A 156 -9.72 -4.20 -10.27
C GLU A 156 -9.17 -4.11 -11.70
N ASN A 157 -9.99 -4.48 -12.68
CA ASN A 157 -9.78 -4.01 -14.04
C ASN A 157 -10.15 -2.52 -14.07
N LEU A 158 -9.16 -1.65 -14.35
CA LEU A 158 -9.36 -0.20 -14.26
C LEU A 158 -10.31 0.33 -15.34
N ASP A 159 -10.38 -0.29 -16.53
CA ASP A 159 -11.32 0.11 -17.58
C ASP A 159 -12.76 -0.12 -17.11
N ASP A 160 -13.01 -1.30 -16.53
CA ASP A 160 -14.33 -1.66 -16.02
C ASP A 160 -14.73 -0.82 -14.80
N TYR A 161 -13.74 -0.49 -13.95
CA TYR A 161 -13.97 0.30 -12.74
C TYR A 161 -14.26 1.77 -13.09
N LEU A 162 -13.38 2.39 -13.88
CA LEU A 162 -13.49 3.79 -14.27
C LEU A 162 -14.62 4.06 -15.25
N GLY A 163 -14.96 3.08 -16.10
CA GLY A 163 -16.09 3.20 -17.02
C GLY A 163 -17.48 3.23 -16.34
N LYS A 164 -17.55 2.96 -15.03
CA LYS A 164 -18.79 2.97 -14.24
C LYS A 164 -18.93 4.20 -13.33
N THR A 165 -17.95 5.09 -13.31
CA THR A 165 -17.96 6.27 -12.42
C THR A 165 -18.48 7.50 -13.15
N ASP A 166 -19.32 8.29 -12.48
CA ASP A 166 -19.73 9.63 -12.94
C ASP A 166 -18.80 10.74 -12.43
N ALA A 167 -17.91 10.42 -11.48
CA ALA A 167 -16.96 11.38 -10.94
C ALA A 167 -15.81 11.62 -11.91
N PRO A 168 -15.32 12.87 -12.04
CA PRO A 168 -14.17 13.21 -12.89
C PRO A 168 -12.96 12.31 -12.64
N ILE A 169 -12.28 11.93 -13.71
CA ILE A 169 -11.10 11.08 -13.69
C ILE A 169 -9.90 11.94 -14.07
N ILE A 170 -9.06 12.27 -13.08
CA ILE A 170 -7.94 13.20 -13.24
C ILE A 170 -6.64 12.42 -13.27
N GLY A 171 -5.96 12.42 -14.40
CA GLY A 171 -4.66 11.79 -14.58
C GLY A 171 -3.49 12.68 -14.15
N THR A 172 -2.46 12.08 -13.59
CA THR A 172 -1.19 12.77 -13.31
C THR A 172 -0.26 12.58 -14.50
N ASP A 173 0.10 13.68 -15.19
CA ASP A 173 0.95 13.65 -16.38
C ASP A 173 1.81 14.92 -16.42
N MET A 174 2.91 14.88 -17.17
CA MET A 174 3.81 16.03 -17.29
C MET A 174 3.28 17.14 -18.22
N ASP A 175 2.36 16.82 -19.11
CA ASP A 175 1.70 17.71 -20.03
C ASP A 175 0.32 18.19 -19.56
N GLY A 176 -0.01 17.95 -18.27
CA GLY A 176 -1.25 18.37 -17.66
C GLY A 176 -1.31 19.85 -17.27
N GLU A 177 -2.47 20.31 -16.84
CA GLU A 177 -2.66 21.65 -16.29
C GLU A 177 -1.84 21.81 -15.00
N ASN A 178 -1.34 23.03 -14.79
CA ASN A 178 -0.57 23.35 -13.59
C ASN A 178 -1.38 23.05 -12.30
N LEU A 179 -0.91 22.11 -11.49
CA LEU A 179 -1.50 21.68 -10.24
C LEU A 179 -1.94 22.84 -9.34
N TYR A 180 -1.15 23.91 -9.26
CA TYR A 180 -1.40 25.02 -8.32
C TYR A 180 -2.51 25.96 -8.79
N HIS A 181 -2.87 25.91 -10.07
CA HIS A 181 -3.95 26.70 -10.66
C HIS A 181 -5.23 25.87 -10.89
N TYR A 182 -5.11 24.53 -10.86
CA TYR A 182 -6.22 23.63 -11.14
C TYR A 182 -7.32 23.72 -10.04
N ASN A 183 -8.57 23.79 -10.50
CA ASN A 183 -9.75 23.81 -9.62
C ASN A 183 -10.27 22.38 -9.43
N PHE A 184 -9.89 21.74 -8.34
CA PHE A 184 -10.31 20.38 -8.04
C PHE A 184 -11.80 20.28 -7.78
N PRO A 185 -12.52 19.35 -8.45
CA PRO A 185 -13.92 19.05 -8.13
C PRO A 185 -14.04 18.44 -6.73
N ASP A 186 -15.27 18.47 -6.21
CA ASP A 186 -15.54 17.94 -4.87
C ASP A 186 -15.38 16.43 -4.77
N GLN A 187 -15.73 15.71 -5.82
CA GLN A 187 -15.49 14.27 -5.98
C GLN A 187 -14.61 14.04 -7.19
N LEU A 188 -13.63 13.14 -7.07
CA LEU A 188 -12.73 12.81 -8.16
C LEU A 188 -12.05 11.45 -7.98
N ASN A 189 -11.67 10.86 -9.11
CA ASN A 189 -10.74 9.75 -9.21
C ASN A 189 -9.38 10.29 -9.62
N LEU A 190 -8.36 10.15 -8.77
CA LEU A 190 -7.00 10.63 -9.02
C LEU A 190 -6.12 9.46 -9.47
N VAL A 191 -5.72 9.45 -10.73
CA VAL A 191 -4.98 8.36 -11.34
C VAL A 191 -3.48 8.65 -11.33
N PHE A 192 -2.71 7.71 -10.77
CA PHE A 192 -1.25 7.68 -10.83
C PHE A 192 -0.81 6.51 -11.69
N GLY A 193 0.05 6.77 -12.66
CA GLY A 193 0.59 5.76 -13.56
C GLY A 193 1.88 5.11 -13.07
N ASN A 194 2.30 4.09 -13.80
CA ASN A 194 3.56 3.37 -13.60
C ASN A 194 4.77 4.31 -13.68
N GLU A 195 5.83 4.03 -12.91
CA GLU A 195 7.02 4.86 -12.79
C GLU A 195 7.78 5.03 -14.12
N GLY A 196 7.77 4.01 -14.97
CA GLY A 196 8.47 4.01 -16.26
C GLY A 196 7.58 4.38 -17.45
N ASN A 197 6.34 3.88 -17.46
CA ASN A 197 5.45 3.95 -18.62
C ASN A 197 4.31 4.96 -18.46
N GLY A 198 4.14 5.54 -17.26
CA GLY A 198 3.02 6.44 -16.98
C GLY A 198 1.67 5.71 -16.93
N ILE A 199 0.59 6.43 -17.19
CA ILE A 199 -0.78 5.91 -17.29
C ILE A 199 -0.95 5.18 -18.62
N ARG A 200 -1.47 3.95 -18.59
CA ARG A 200 -1.70 3.14 -19.78
C ARG A 200 -2.72 3.79 -20.72
N GLU A 201 -2.58 3.56 -22.02
CA GLU A 201 -3.39 4.23 -23.06
C GLU A 201 -4.90 3.99 -22.87
N ASN A 202 -5.32 2.78 -22.56
CA ASN A 202 -6.73 2.47 -22.28
C ASN A 202 -7.29 3.28 -21.09
N VAL A 203 -6.54 3.42 -20.00
CA VAL A 203 -6.92 4.26 -18.86
C VAL A 203 -6.85 5.75 -19.21
N ARG A 204 -5.86 6.16 -20.01
CA ARG A 204 -5.66 7.55 -20.49
C ARG A 204 -6.86 8.05 -21.29
N GLN A 205 -7.50 7.20 -22.08
CA GLN A 205 -8.68 7.56 -22.86
C GLN A 205 -9.93 7.82 -22.00
N LEU A 206 -9.94 7.37 -20.75
CA LEU A 206 -11.02 7.62 -19.80
C LEU A 206 -10.81 8.88 -18.95
N LEU A 207 -9.63 9.52 -19.04
CA LEU A 207 -9.36 10.73 -18.27
C LEU A 207 -10.24 11.89 -18.73
N THR A 208 -10.84 12.59 -17.79
CA THR A 208 -11.53 13.86 -18.05
C THR A 208 -10.56 15.02 -18.13
N ASP A 209 -9.51 15.00 -17.28
CA ASP A 209 -8.50 16.02 -17.18
C ASP A 209 -7.12 15.43 -16.85
N LYS A 210 -6.08 16.24 -17.08
CA LYS A 210 -4.70 15.94 -16.66
C LYS A 210 -4.11 17.09 -15.86
N ILE A 211 -3.37 16.77 -14.81
CA ILE A 211 -2.65 17.74 -13.98
C ILE A 211 -1.17 17.43 -13.94
N ALA A 212 -0.37 18.46 -13.82
CA ALA A 212 1.09 18.41 -13.75
C ALA A 212 1.61 19.17 -12.53
N ILE A 213 2.60 18.61 -11.87
CA ILE A 213 3.46 19.35 -10.94
C ILE A 213 4.45 20.15 -11.82
N PRO A 214 4.40 21.49 -11.82
CA PRO A 214 5.24 22.29 -12.70
C PRO A 214 6.72 22.14 -12.37
N ARG A 215 7.56 22.12 -13.39
CA ARG A 215 9.01 22.17 -13.23
C ARG A 215 9.47 23.62 -13.13
N PHE A 216 10.25 23.92 -12.11
CA PHE A 216 10.86 25.23 -11.90
C PHE A 216 12.37 25.24 -12.24
N GLY A 217 12.97 24.07 -12.43
CA GLY A 217 14.39 23.96 -12.81
C GLY A 217 14.65 24.35 -14.27
N SER A 218 15.79 24.95 -14.53
CA SER A 218 16.23 25.40 -15.87
C SER A 218 16.58 24.23 -16.81
N THR A 219 16.89 23.06 -16.27
CA THR A 219 17.23 21.86 -17.06
C THR A 219 16.05 20.89 -17.10
N LYS A 220 15.88 20.20 -18.25
CA LYS A 220 14.88 19.14 -18.42
C LYS A 220 15.46 17.73 -18.19
N ALA A 221 16.60 17.64 -17.51
CA ALA A 221 17.31 16.37 -17.32
C ALA A 221 16.57 15.35 -16.45
N THR A 222 15.79 15.84 -15.47
CA THR A 222 14.92 14.95 -14.67
C THR A 222 13.62 14.73 -15.42
N GLU A 223 13.34 13.47 -15.82
CA GLU A 223 12.18 13.15 -16.65
C GLU A 223 10.88 13.10 -15.83
N SER A 224 10.92 12.59 -14.59
CA SER A 224 9.75 12.48 -13.72
C SER A 224 10.12 12.60 -12.26
N LEU A 225 9.12 12.88 -11.41
CA LEU A 225 9.22 12.72 -9.96
C LEU A 225 8.82 11.30 -9.56
N ASN A 226 9.34 10.83 -8.42
CA ASN A 226 8.86 9.60 -7.81
C ASN A 226 7.35 9.68 -7.58
N VAL A 227 6.61 8.62 -7.91
CA VAL A 227 5.14 8.62 -7.89
C VAL A 227 4.56 8.85 -6.49
N ALA A 228 5.17 8.30 -5.44
CA ALA A 228 4.71 8.53 -4.07
C ALA A 228 4.95 9.97 -3.61
N MET A 229 6.07 10.60 -4.05
CA MET A 229 6.31 12.02 -3.81
C MET A 229 5.29 12.88 -4.54
N SER A 230 5.00 12.56 -5.81
CA SER A 230 3.96 13.24 -6.59
C SER A 230 2.59 13.14 -5.91
N ALA A 231 2.23 11.95 -5.43
CA ALA A 231 1.00 11.74 -4.69
C ALA A 231 0.91 12.62 -3.43
N GLY A 232 2.01 12.73 -2.66
CA GLY A 232 2.07 13.60 -1.48
C GLY A 232 1.86 15.07 -1.82
N ILE A 233 2.51 15.58 -2.87
CA ILE A 233 2.38 16.98 -3.33
C ILE A 233 0.94 17.26 -3.78
N ILE A 234 0.38 16.39 -4.61
CA ILE A 234 -0.97 16.59 -5.19
C ILE A 234 -2.04 16.52 -4.09
N LEU A 235 -1.98 15.49 -3.23
CA LEU A 235 -2.92 15.37 -2.12
C LEU A 235 -2.83 16.55 -1.16
N SER A 236 -1.62 17.01 -0.84
CA SER A 236 -1.42 18.21 -0.02
C SER A 236 -2.11 19.44 -0.63
N GLN A 237 -1.97 19.64 -1.96
CA GLN A 237 -2.62 20.76 -2.65
C GLN A 237 -4.16 20.64 -2.67
N ILE A 238 -4.69 19.44 -2.87
CA ILE A 238 -6.13 19.18 -2.84
C ILE A 238 -6.71 19.53 -1.47
N PHE A 239 -6.01 19.12 -0.39
CA PHE A 239 -6.49 19.33 0.98
C PHE A 239 -6.19 20.72 1.54
N ALA A 240 -5.22 21.46 0.98
CA ALA A 240 -4.89 22.82 1.40
C ALA A 240 -5.97 23.86 0.99
N LYS A 241 -6.75 23.56 -0.04
CA LYS A 241 -7.84 24.44 -0.53
C LYS A 241 -9.20 24.14 0.13
N LYS A 242 -9.20 23.35 1.18
CA LYS A 242 -10.37 22.94 1.97
C LYS A 242 -10.22 23.38 3.41
#